data_b1a51b8cd1598ce7c47c02ecefd91c03
#
_entry.id   b1a51b8cd1598ce7c47c02ecefd91c03
#
_cell.length_a   1.000
_cell.length_b   1.000
_cell.length_c   1.000
_cell.angle_alpha   90.00
_cell.angle_beta   90.00
_cell.angle_gamma   90.00
#
_symmetry.space_group_name_H-M   'P 1'
#
loop_
_entity.id
_entity.type
_entity.pdbx_description
1 polymer ?
#
loop_
_entity_poly.entity_id
_entity_poly.type
_entity_poly.pdbx_seq_one_letter_code
_entity_poly.pdbx_strand_id
1 'polypeptide(L)'
;MSNSSEAIGPKTIPGKRPHSKILVDGGDPKETTRIQQLIGFVDGQTTNPSLIAKNPEVMRLVESGHRLTEREEAAEYRKIVQAISPLVGDAGVSIEVFADLNTTADEMLNQGREMNSWIPNAYIKYPCIAEGLKAAQRSVAEGIRVNITLCFS
;
A
#
# COMPACT_ATOMS: atom_id res chain seq x y z
N MET A 1 42.18 -26.49 -1.35
CA MET A 1 41.81 -25.26 -2.04
C MET A 1 40.37 -24.93 -1.63
N SER A 2 40.24 -24.10 -0.62
CA SER A 2 38.94 -23.74 -0.05
C SER A 2 38.37 -22.52 -0.78
N ASN A 3 37.27 -22.70 -1.50
CA ASN A 3 36.54 -21.63 -2.13
C ASN A 3 35.57 -21.02 -1.09
N SER A 4 36.03 -19.97 -0.43
CA SER A 4 35.15 -19.14 0.41
C SER A 4 34.29 -18.24 -0.52
N SER A 5 33.03 -18.62 -0.71
CA SER A 5 32.03 -17.71 -1.28
C SER A 5 31.77 -16.61 -0.28
N GLU A 6 32.38 -15.45 -0.46
CA GLU A 6 32.01 -14.24 0.24
C GLU A 6 30.54 -13.92 -0.12
N ALA A 7 29.68 -14.01 0.89
CA ALA A 7 28.33 -13.49 0.80
C ALA A 7 28.43 -11.97 0.60
N ILE A 8 28.07 -11.49 -0.59
CA ILE A 8 27.96 -10.06 -0.88
C ILE A 8 26.73 -9.55 -0.10
N GLY A 9 26.98 -9.13 1.14
CA GLY A 9 25.99 -8.36 1.90
C GLY A 9 25.69 -7.03 1.18
N PRO A 10 24.52 -6.45 1.35
CA PRO A 10 24.15 -5.20 0.69
C PRO A 10 25.18 -4.13 1.04
N LYS A 11 25.93 -3.66 0.05
CA LYS A 11 26.76 -2.46 0.20
C LYS A 11 25.80 -1.30 0.39
N THR A 12 25.67 -0.84 1.65
CA THR A 12 25.03 0.45 1.92
C THR A 12 25.81 1.50 1.13
N ILE A 13 25.15 2.11 0.15
CA ILE A 13 25.71 3.25 -0.55
C ILE A 13 25.78 4.38 0.48
N PRO A 14 26.96 4.86 0.89
CA PRO A 14 27.09 5.99 1.79
C PRO A 14 26.76 7.24 0.99
N GLY A 15 25.49 7.50 0.79
CA GLY A 15 24.98 8.65 0.11
C GLY A 15 24.10 9.46 1.05
N LYS A 16 24.23 10.78 1.02
CA LYS A 16 23.33 11.68 1.70
C LYS A 16 21.90 11.33 1.25
N ARG A 17 21.04 10.96 2.21
CA ARG A 17 19.64 10.63 1.94
C ARG A 17 19.01 11.76 1.12
N PRO A 18 18.31 11.50 0.00
CA PRO A 18 17.68 12.54 -0.79
C PRO A 18 16.65 13.30 0.06
N HIS A 19 16.45 14.58 -0.24
CA HIS A 19 15.40 15.39 0.41
C HIS A 19 13.99 14.92 0.02
N SER A 20 13.85 14.30 -1.16
CA SER A 20 12.60 13.72 -1.63
C SER A 20 12.32 12.39 -0.95
N LYS A 21 11.06 12.11 -0.67
CA LYS A 21 10.61 10.82 -0.17
C LYS A 21 10.53 9.80 -1.31
N ILE A 22 10.98 8.58 -1.02
CA ILE A 22 10.89 7.44 -1.95
C ILE A 22 9.85 6.47 -1.40
N LEU A 23 8.77 6.29 -2.13
CA LEU A 23 7.71 5.35 -1.80
C LEU A 23 7.78 4.14 -2.74
N VAL A 24 7.53 2.96 -2.18
CA VAL A 24 7.31 1.74 -2.97
C VAL A 24 5.84 1.74 -3.42
N ASP A 25 5.59 1.40 -4.69
CA ASP A 25 4.23 1.16 -5.19
C ASP A 25 4.10 -0.32 -5.50
N GLY A 26 3.39 -1.07 -4.64
CA GLY A 26 3.33 -2.52 -4.76
C GLY A 26 2.44 -3.19 -3.73
N GLY A 27 2.06 -4.45 -3.99
CA GLY A 27 1.22 -5.28 -3.14
C GLY A 27 1.91 -6.57 -2.66
N ASP A 28 3.24 -6.64 -2.70
CA ASP A 28 3.99 -7.81 -2.22
C ASP A 28 4.97 -7.41 -1.10
N PRO A 29 4.79 -7.90 0.13
CA PRO A 29 5.70 -7.64 1.25
C PRO A 29 7.15 -8.08 0.99
N LYS A 30 7.34 -9.11 0.16
CA LYS A 30 8.69 -9.59 -0.20
C LYS A 30 9.43 -8.60 -1.07
N GLU A 31 8.70 -7.95 -2.00
CA GLU A 31 9.24 -6.88 -2.84
C GLU A 31 9.65 -5.68 -1.98
N THR A 32 8.81 -5.28 -1.02
CA THR A 32 9.12 -4.22 -0.06
C THR A 32 10.43 -4.51 0.69
N THR A 33 10.57 -5.71 1.23
CA THR A 33 11.78 -6.14 1.92
C THR A 33 13.01 -6.10 1.00
N ARG A 34 12.85 -6.57 -0.25
CA ARG A 34 13.94 -6.56 -1.24
C ARG A 34 14.40 -5.14 -1.57
N ILE A 35 13.46 -4.21 -1.76
CA ILE A 35 13.79 -2.82 -2.05
C ILE A 35 14.52 -2.18 -0.86
N GLN A 36 14.06 -2.40 0.37
CA GLN A 36 14.76 -1.92 1.57
C GLN A 36 16.19 -2.44 1.66
N GLN A 37 16.41 -3.72 1.32
CA GLN A 37 17.76 -4.30 1.29
C GLN A 37 18.65 -3.67 0.21
N LEU A 38 18.09 -3.27 -0.93
CA LEU A 38 18.82 -2.68 -2.04
C LEU A 38 19.22 -1.23 -1.80
N ILE A 39 18.30 -0.41 -1.29
CA ILE A 39 18.52 1.05 -1.15
C ILE A 39 18.71 1.50 0.29
N GLY A 40 18.49 0.61 1.28
CA GLY A 40 18.71 0.87 2.70
C GLY A 40 17.58 1.59 3.44
N PHE A 41 16.55 2.07 2.74
CA PHE A 41 15.39 2.74 3.34
C PHE A 41 14.19 2.73 2.40
N VAL A 42 13.00 2.99 2.96
CA VAL A 42 11.75 3.28 2.23
C VAL A 42 10.99 4.32 3.05
N ASP A 43 10.48 5.36 2.39
CA ASP A 43 9.76 6.46 3.02
C ASP A 43 8.24 6.26 3.04
N GLY A 44 7.78 5.06 2.74
CA GLY A 44 6.38 4.64 2.73
C GLY A 44 6.08 3.67 1.60
N GLN A 45 4.86 3.20 1.58
CA GLN A 45 4.37 2.35 0.50
C GLN A 45 2.98 2.75 0.08
N THR A 46 2.72 2.73 -1.22
CA THR A 46 1.39 2.88 -1.78
C THR A 46 0.89 1.54 -2.26
N THR A 47 -0.37 1.28 -2.02
CA THR A 47 -1.08 0.09 -2.49
C THR A 47 -2.36 0.50 -3.21
N ASN A 48 -2.93 -0.40 -3.99
CA ASN A 48 -4.26 -0.25 -4.60
C ASN A 48 -4.83 -1.65 -4.93
N PRO A 49 -6.14 -1.78 -5.16
CA PRO A 49 -6.76 -3.06 -5.46
C PRO A 49 -6.11 -3.82 -6.62
N SER A 50 -5.70 -3.12 -7.69
CA SER A 50 -5.06 -3.75 -8.86
C SER A 50 -3.68 -4.33 -8.55
N LEU A 51 -2.91 -3.70 -7.65
CA LEU A 51 -1.62 -4.23 -7.20
C LEU A 51 -1.81 -5.42 -6.26
N ILE A 52 -2.84 -5.38 -5.41
CA ILE A 52 -3.20 -6.50 -4.54
C ILE A 52 -3.62 -7.72 -5.37
N ALA A 53 -4.40 -7.53 -6.42
CA ALA A 53 -4.78 -8.60 -7.34
C ALA A 53 -3.58 -9.28 -8.03
N LYS A 54 -2.45 -8.59 -8.15
CA LYS A 54 -1.18 -9.12 -8.69
C LYS A 54 -0.29 -9.80 -7.64
N ASN A 55 -0.68 -9.78 -6.36
CA ASN A 55 0.07 -10.48 -5.32
C ASN A 55 0.10 -11.98 -5.64
N PRO A 56 1.27 -12.66 -5.54
CA PRO A 56 1.39 -14.07 -5.91
C PRO A 56 0.47 -15.02 -5.16
N GLU A 57 0.09 -14.71 -3.92
CA GLU A 57 -0.86 -15.52 -3.13
C GLU A 57 -2.29 -15.33 -3.66
N VAL A 58 -2.69 -14.10 -3.97
CA VAL A 58 -4.00 -13.78 -4.57
C VAL A 58 -4.12 -14.40 -5.96
N MET A 59 -3.08 -14.28 -6.80
CA MET A 59 -3.07 -14.90 -8.13
C MET A 59 -3.26 -16.41 -8.06
N ARG A 60 -2.59 -17.11 -7.13
CA ARG A 60 -2.77 -18.55 -6.96
C ARG A 60 -4.21 -18.94 -6.60
N LEU A 61 -4.90 -18.15 -5.78
CA LEU A 61 -6.31 -18.36 -5.46
C LEU A 61 -7.18 -18.27 -6.72
N VAL A 62 -6.97 -17.24 -7.53
CA VAL A 62 -7.71 -17.05 -8.79
C VAL A 62 -7.38 -18.14 -9.81
N GLU A 63 -6.10 -18.51 -9.97
CA GLU A 63 -5.65 -19.57 -10.88
C GLU A 63 -6.19 -20.94 -10.49
N SER A 64 -6.47 -21.19 -9.21
CA SER A 64 -7.15 -22.42 -8.76
C SER A 64 -8.64 -22.48 -9.14
N GLY A 65 -9.17 -21.47 -9.86
CA GLY A 65 -10.56 -21.36 -10.25
C GLY A 65 -11.47 -20.71 -9.21
N HIS A 66 -10.90 -20.20 -8.09
CA HIS A 66 -11.66 -19.48 -7.08
C HIS A 66 -11.92 -18.04 -7.53
N ARG A 67 -13.20 -17.66 -7.68
CA ARG A 67 -13.58 -16.28 -7.94
C ARG A 67 -13.79 -15.58 -6.60
N LEU A 68 -12.91 -14.63 -6.28
CA LEU A 68 -13.00 -13.85 -5.05
C LEU A 68 -14.29 -13.02 -5.04
N THR A 69 -14.95 -13.02 -3.91
CA THR A 69 -16.01 -12.05 -3.59
C THR A 69 -15.38 -10.75 -3.11
N GLU A 70 -16.12 -9.63 -3.16
CA GLU A 70 -15.65 -8.33 -2.65
C GLU A 70 -15.15 -8.41 -1.21
N ARG A 71 -15.81 -9.22 -0.38
CA ARG A 71 -15.40 -9.44 1.00
C ARG A 71 -14.05 -10.18 1.12
N GLU A 72 -13.82 -11.16 0.26
CA GLU A 72 -12.56 -11.89 0.20
C GLU A 72 -11.43 -11.01 -0.35
N GLU A 73 -11.72 -10.18 -1.37
CA GLU A 73 -10.76 -9.19 -1.89
C GLU A 73 -10.35 -8.20 -0.79
N ALA A 74 -11.29 -7.66 -0.02
CA ALA A 74 -11.02 -6.78 1.10
C ALA A 74 -10.22 -7.49 2.21
N ALA A 75 -10.51 -8.76 2.49
CA ALA A 75 -9.78 -9.56 3.49
C ALA A 75 -8.33 -9.82 3.07
N GLU A 76 -8.07 -10.16 1.80
CA GLU A 76 -6.73 -10.34 1.27
C GLU A 76 -5.97 -9.00 1.24
N TYR A 77 -6.64 -7.91 0.86
CA TYR A 77 -6.05 -6.57 0.92
C TYR A 77 -5.60 -6.24 2.34
N ARG A 78 -6.49 -6.40 3.32
CA ARG A 78 -6.17 -6.20 4.73
C ARG A 78 -4.98 -7.03 5.20
N LYS A 79 -4.95 -8.31 4.88
CA LYS A 79 -3.83 -9.22 5.22
C LYS A 79 -2.50 -8.72 4.64
N ILE A 80 -2.49 -8.29 3.38
CA ILE A 80 -1.29 -7.81 2.71
C ILE A 80 -0.78 -6.50 3.33
N VAL A 81 -1.65 -5.52 3.57
CA VAL A 81 -1.21 -4.25 4.19
C VAL A 81 -0.77 -4.44 5.64
N GLN A 82 -1.35 -5.39 6.37
CA GLN A 82 -0.89 -5.78 7.69
C GLN A 82 0.51 -6.41 7.68
N ALA A 83 0.86 -7.13 6.62
CA ALA A 83 2.21 -7.65 6.43
C ALA A 83 3.23 -6.58 6.02
N ILE A 84 2.80 -5.57 5.24
CA ILE A 84 3.64 -4.44 4.79
C ILE A 84 3.88 -3.42 5.92
N SER A 85 2.85 -3.13 6.72
CA SER A 85 2.86 -2.08 7.75
C SER A 85 4.11 -2.07 8.64
N PRO A 86 4.53 -3.20 9.25
CA PRO A 86 5.72 -3.23 10.10
C PRO A 86 7.04 -3.04 9.31
N LEU A 87 7.05 -3.33 8.02
CA LEU A 87 8.25 -3.18 7.18
C LEU A 87 8.58 -1.71 6.92
N VAL A 88 7.58 -0.85 6.80
CA VAL A 88 7.76 0.59 6.50
C VAL A 88 7.66 1.47 7.75
N GLY A 89 7.26 0.92 8.89
CA GLY A 89 7.19 1.63 10.17
C GLY A 89 6.36 2.92 10.09
N ASP A 90 6.86 4.00 10.72
CA ASP A 90 6.16 5.30 10.79
C ASP A 90 5.97 5.98 9.42
N ALA A 91 6.69 5.53 8.40
CA ALA A 91 6.56 6.05 7.04
C ALA A 91 5.15 5.83 6.44
N GLY A 92 4.49 4.75 6.84
CA GLY A 92 3.08 4.48 6.57
C GLY A 92 2.79 3.77 5.25
N VAL A 93 1.57 3.24 5.18
CA VAL A 93 1.02 2.55 4.00
C VAL A 93 -0.23 3.25 3.51
N SER A 94 -0.25 3.63 2.24
CA SER A 94 -1.45 4.16 1.58
C SER A 94 -2.33 3.01 1.11
N ILE A 95 -3.58 3.00 1.57
CA ILE A 95 -4.61 2.00 1.27
C ILE A 95 -5.69 2.67 0.46
N GLU A 96 -5.89 2.25 -0.79
CA GLU A 96 -6.88 2.84 -1.68
C GLU A 96 -8.25 2.19 -1.49
N VAL A 97 -9.29 3.05 -1.39
CA VAL A 97 -10.68 2.59 -1.35
C VAL A 97 -11.07 1.97 -2.69
N PHE A 98 -12.02 1.04 -2.66
CA PHE A 98 -12.66 0.52 -3.86
C PHE A 98 -13.66 1.55 -4.36
N ALA A 99 -13.41 2.15 -5.51
CA ALA A 99 -14.26 3.20 -6.05
C ALA A 99 -14.32 3.15 -7.58
N ASP A 100 -15.47 3.49 -8.10
CA ASP A 100 -15.72 3.78 -9.50
C ASP A 100 -16.39 5.17 -9.65
N LEU A 101 -16.86 5.51 -10.84
CA LEU A 101 -17.48 6.80 -11.12
C LEU A 101 -18.85 6.99 -10.44
N ASN A 102 -19.46 5.92 -9.92
CA ASN A 102 -20.77 5.94 -9.25
C ASN A 102 -20.63 5.87 -7.72
N THR A 103 -19.45 5.59 -7.22
CA THR A 103 -19.21 5.44 -5.78
C THR A 103 -19.32 6.80 -5.08
N THR A 104 -20.20 6.90 -4.12
CA THR A 104 -20.46 8.14 -3.38
C THR A 104 -19.40 8.46 -2.33
N ALA A 105 -19.34 9.73 -1.92
CA ALA A 105 -18.46 10.16 -0.84
C ALA A 105 -18.73 9.42 0.48
N ASP A 106 -19.99 9.10 0.77
CA ASP A 106 -20.38 8.36 1.98
C ASP A 106 -19.85 6.92 1.97
N GLU A 107 -19.97 6.23 0.84
CA GLU A 107 -19.44 4.88 0.66
C GLU A 107 -17.92 4.87 0.79
N MET A 108 -17.21 5.78 0.11
CA MET A 108 -15.76 5.92 0.22
C MET A 108 -15.31 6.26 1.64
N LEU A 109 -16.00 7.16 2.35
CA LEU A 109 -15.69 7.50 3.73
C LEU A 109 -15.87 6.31 4.68
N ASN A 110 -16.93 5.52 4.51
CA ASN A 110 -17.16 4.33 5.33
C ASN A 110 -16.07 3.28 5.10
N GLN A 111 -15.68 3.03 3.85
CA GLN A 111 -14.53 2.19 3.54
C GLN A 111 -13.25 2.76 4.18
N GLY A 112 -13.03 4.07 4.06
CA GLY A 112 -11.86 4.73 4.63
C GLY A 112 -11.74 4.57 6.15
N ARG A 113 -12.85 4.69 6.89
CA ARG A 113 -12.90 4.46 8.34
C ARG A 113 -12.52 3.01 8.68
N GLU A 114 -13.08 2.05 7.96
CA GLU A 114 -12.74 0.64 8.14
C GLU A 114 -11.27 0.37 7.84
N MET A 115 -10.78 0.78 6.68
CA MET A 115 -9.42 0.57 6.23
C MET A 115 -8.38 1.26 7.14
N ASN A 116 -8.71 2.43 7.69
CA ASN A 116 -7.86 3.11 8.68
C ASN A 116 -7.65 2.29 9.95
N SER A 117 -8.60 1.42 10.29
CA SER A 117 -8.49 0.52 11.45
C SER A 117 -7.62 -0.71 11.21
N TRP A 118 -7.24 -0.99 9.97
CA TRP A 118 -6.51 -2.20 9.62
C TRP A 118 -5.06 -2.20 10.12
N ILE A 119 -4.43 -1.02 10.14
CA ILE A 119 -3.03 -0.82 10.53
C ILE A 119 -2.84 0.55 11.22
N PRO A 120 -1.87 0.69 12.14
CA PRO A 120 -1.68 1.94 12.90
C PRO A 120 -1.11 3.09 12.08
N ASN A 121 -0.46 2.80 10.97
CA ASN A 121 0.24 3.75 10.09
C ASN A 121 -0.45 3.92 8.73
N ALA A 122 -1.77 3.77 8.66
CA ALA A 122 -2.56 3.92 7.44
C ALA A 122 -2.60 5.37 6.94
N TYR A 123 -2.60 5.51 5.62
CA TYR A 123 -3.06 6.67 4.86
C TYR A 123 -4.17 6.20 3.92
N ILE A 124 -5.35 6.76 4.00
CA ILE A 124 -6.45 6.35 3.12
C ILE A 124 -6.34 7.09 1.80
N LYS A 125 -6.33 6.34 0.71
CA LYS A 125 -6.10 6.87 -0.64
C LYS A 125 -7.43 6.98 -1.37
N TYR A 126 -7.79 8.21 -1.77
CA TYR A 126 -9.01 8.54 -2.49
C TYR A 126 -8.71 9.02 -3.91
N PRO A 127 -9.57 8.70 -4.91
CA PRO A 127 -9.42 9.21 -6.26
C PRO A 127 -9.69 10.73 -6.33
N CYS A 128 -8.98 11.43 -7.21
CA CYS A 128 -9.15 12.87 -7.45
C CYS A 128 -10.39 13.17 -8.30
N ILE A 129 -11.56 12.80 -7.76
CA ILE A 129 -12.88 13.11 -8.30
C ILE A 129 -13.69 13.84 -7.23
N ALA A 130 -14.80 14.51 -7.61
CA ALA A 130 -15.58 15.31 -6.68
C ALA A 130 -15.99 14.56 -5.41
N GLU A 131 -16.48 13.32 -5.55
CA GLU A 131 -16.90 12.49 -4.41
C GLU A 131 -15.68 12.00 -3.57
N GLY A 132 -14.57 11.67 -4.22
CA GLY A 132 -13.32 11.30 -3.53
C GLY A 132 -12.75 12.47 -2.70
N LEU A 133 -12.79 13.70 -3.23
CA LEU A 133 -12.33 14.89 -2.50
C LEU A 133 -13.23 15.22 -1.30
N LYS A 134 -14.55 15.05 -1.43
CA LYS A 134 -15.50 15.19 -0.29
C LYS A 134 -15.22 14.14 0.79
N ALA A 135 -14.99 12.88 0.40
CA ALA A 135 -14.64 11.81 1.33
C ALA A 135 -13.31 12.12 2.05
N ALA A 136 -12.31 12.57 1.30
CA ALA A 136 -11.00 12.96 1.84
C ALA A 136 -11.11 14.12 2.84
N GLN A 137 -11.86 15.18 2.52
CA GLN A 137 -12.09 16.31 3.43
C GLN A 137 -12.72 15.85 4.75
N ARG A 138 -13.72 14.99 4.70
CA ARG A 138 -14.38 14.45 5.90
C ARG A 138 -13.48 13.54 6.70
N SER A 139 -12.69 12.69 6.02
CA SER A 139 -11.68 11.84 6.65
C SER A 139 -10.66 12.66 7.44
N VAL A 140 -10.13 13.75 6.86
CA VAL A 140 -9.20 14.67 7.55
C VAL A 140 -9.85 15.29 8.78
N ALA A 141 -11.14 15.69 8.70
CA ALA A 141 -11.88 16.22 9.84
C ALA A 141 -12.04 15.19 10.98
N GLU A 142 -12.00 13.90 10.67
CA GLU A 142 -12.03 12.78 11.63
C GLU A 142 -10.62 12.36 12.10
N GLY A 143 -9.56 13.05 11.68
CA GLY A 143 -8.18 12.73 12.03
C GLY A 143 -7.56 11.58 11.23
N ILE A 144 -8.22 11.11 10.18
CA ILE A 144 -7.71 10.09 9.27
C ILE A 144 -6.70 10.73 8.32
N ARG A 145 -5.51 10.15 8.20
CA ARG A 145 -4.50 10.57 7.22
C ARG A 145 -4.92 10.17 5.82
N VAL A 146 -4.80 11.08 4.87
CA VAL A 146 -5.26 10.85 3.50
C VAL A 146 -4.15 11.02 2.47
N ASN A 147 -4.33 10.35 1.35
CA ASN A 147 -3.56 10.52 0.13
C ASN A 147 -4.54 10.68 -1.05
N ILE A 148 -4.20 11.46 -2.05
CA ILE A 148 -5.04 11.64 -3.24
C ILE A 148 -4.34 11.01 -4.44
N THR A 149 -5.08 10.20 -5.18
CA THR A 149 -4.57 9.49 -6.36
C THR A 149 -5.28 9.91 -7.63
N LEU A 150 -4.72 9.54 -8.79
CA LEU A 150 -5.26 9.89 -10.10
C LEU A 150 -5.38 11.40 -10.33
N CYS A 151 -4.40 12.17 -9.87
CA CYS A 151 -4.29 13.60 -10.12
C CYS A 151 -3.58 13.83 -11.45
N PHE A 152 -4.32 14.10 -12.50
CA PHE A 152 -3.79 14.33 -13.85
C PHE A 152 -3.88 15.80 -14.26
N SER A 153 -3.42 16.73 -13.47
CA SER A 153 -3.44 18.19 -13.71
C SER A 153 -4.82 18.81 -13.93
#